data_d163101ac001db6346cf3d2f61a5bd30
#
_entry.id   d163101ac001db6346cf3d2f61a5bd30
#
_cell.length_a   1.000
_cell.length_b   1.000
_cell.length_c   1.000
_cell.angle_alpha   90.00
_cell.angle_beta   90.00
_cell.angle_gamma   90.00
#
_symmetry.space_group_name_H-M   'P 1'
#
loop_
_entity.id
_entity.type
_entity.pdbx_description
1 polymer ?
#
loop_
_entity_poly.entity_id
_entity_poly.type
_entity_poly.pdbx_seq_one_letter_code
_entity_poly.pdbx_strand_id
1 'polypeptide(L)'
;MKTKFLLLASLGLSTFLVSCKKEETVAQAQVVKEITVSLAAANENPQPAGRTESGSATIKVFSDNSITVDATLVGLSAADNLTLAHFHAGDPVTNGPVVLDLKPTFTGGTVKATLAAVRTSFIDSIKAGTAEIYLNIHSTQVGSGIVRGQLFNPVMFAASVALSGANEVPAVTTTATGTALLRITADNKLYSKVTVTNLEANDALTMSHIHTGAAGTNGAVLIGLCSSAADFGVTKINTPTPAVINSIKADGLYVNVHSTMKASGIVRGQIR
;
A
#
# COMPACT_ATOMS: atom_id res chain seq x y z
N MET A 1 -52.93 22.58 -93.79
CA MET A 1 -53.35 21.88 -92.55
C MET A 1 -52.09 21.76 -91.72
N LYS A 2 -52.02 22.49 -90.65
CA LYS A 2 -50.83 22.48 -89.73
C LYS A 2 -51.26 21.86 -88.40
N THR A 3 -50.72 20.68 -88.16
CA THR A 3 -50.99 19.93 -86.91
C THR A 3 -49.99 20.39 -85.86
N LYS A 4 -50.48 20.93 -84.74
CA LYS A 4 -49.64 21.32 -83.60
C LYS A 4 -49.52 20.11 -82.61
N PHE A 5 -48.32 19.68 -82.37
CA PHE A 5 -48.04 18.73 -81.28
C PHE A 5 -47.86 19.50 -79.96
N LEU A 6 -48.65 19.08 -78.96
CA LEU A 6 -48.53 19.61 -77.57
C LEU A 6 -47.66 18.67 -76.77
N LEU A 7 -46.56 19.20 -76.32
CA LEU A 7 -45.59 18.46 -75.45
C LEU A 7 -45.96 18.71 -73.98
N LEU A 8 -46.40 17.63 -73.29
CA LEU A 8 -46.66 17.67 -71.84
C LEU A 8 -45.38 17.37 -71.14
N ALA A 9 -44.80 18.33 -70.36
CA ALA A 9 -43.67 18.14 -69.47
C ALA A 9 -44.18 17.72 -68.12
N SER A 10 -43.91 16.48 -67.70
CA SER A 10 -44.17 15.98 -66.35
C SER A 10 -43.00 16.36 -65.41
N LEU A 11 -43.30 17.23 -64.49
CA LEU A 11 -42.33 17.66 -63.41
C LEU A 11 -42.32 16.59 -62.29
N GLY A 12 -41.33 15.72 -62.29
CA GLY A 12 -41.11 14.74 -61.22
C GLY A 12 -40.53 15.40 -59.99
N LEU A 13 -41.35 15.51 -58.94
CA LEU A 13 -40.92 16.00 -57.62
C LEU A 13 -40.19 14.88 -56.86
N SER A 14 -38.83 14.86 -56.89
CA SER A 14 -38.01 13.94 -56.14
C SER A 14 -37.87 14.42 -54.68
N THR A 15 -38.60 13.82 -53.75
CA THR A 15 -38.43 14.05 -52.32
C THR A 15 -37.19 13.34 -51.81
N PHE A 16 -36.12 14.10 -51.55
CA PHE A 16 -34.93 13.60 -50.82
C PHE A 16 -35.33 13.45 -49.33
N LEU A 17 -35.50 12.24 -48.86
CA LEU A 17 -35.58 11.94 -47.45
C LEU A 17 -34.13 12.02 -46.87
N VAL A 18 -33.81 13.16 -46.27
CA VAL A 18 -32.60 13.30 -45.47
C VAL A 18 -32.85 12.55 -44.16
N SER A 19 -32.34 11.32 -44.08
CA SER A 19 -32.28 10.55 -42.82
C SER A 19 -31.17 11.18 -41.95
N CYS A 20 -31.53 12.04 -41.00
CA CYS A 20 -30.65 12.43 -39.93
C CYS A 20 -30.38 11.21 -39.06
N LYS A 21 -29.27 10.50 -39.29
CA LYS A 21 -28.71 9.61 -38.28
C LYS A 21 -28.26 10.51 -37.12
N LYS A 22 -28.99 10.42 -36.01
CA LYS A 22 -28.55 10.97 -34.73
C LYS A 22 -27.28 10.21 -34.35
N GLU A 23 -26.11 10.82 -34.54
CA GLU A 23 -24.89 10.31 -33.95
C GLU A 23 -25.10 10.36 -32.42
N GLU A 24 -25.30 9.21 -31.82
CA GLU A 24 -25.21 9.09 -30.35
C GLU A 24 -23.75 9.39 -29.99
N THR A 25 -23.50 10.61 -29.55
CA THR A 25 -22.22 10.95 -28.91
C THR A 25 -22.16 10.16 -27.62
N VAL A 26 -21.41 9.04 -27.64
CA VAL A 26 -21.07 8.32 -26.41
C VAL A 26 -20.36 9.34 -25.51
N ALA A 27 -21.01 9.72 -24.43
CA ALA A 27 -20.42 10.66 -23.48
C ALA A 27 -19.11 10.06 -22.97
N GLN A 28 -18.01 10.77 -23.20
CA GLN A 28 -16.69 10.34 -22.74
C GLN A 28 -16.70 10.25 -21.20
N ALA A 29 -16.22 9.12 -20.66
CA ALA A 29 -16.13 8.93 -19.22
C ALA A 29 -15.25 10.03 -18.57
N GLN A 30 -15.77 10.66 -17.52
CA GLN A 30 -15.09 11.75 -16.81
C GLN A 30 -14.35 11.22 -15.60
N VAL A 31 -13.16 11.79 -15.28
CA VAL A 31 -12.43 11.47 -14.05
C VAL A 31 -13.24 11.99 -12.86
N VAL A 32 -13.65 11.09 -11.97
CA VAL A 32 -14.42 11.41 -10.75
C VAL A 32 -13.56 11.36 -9.48
N LYS A 33 -12.42 10.69 -9.55
CA LYS A 33 -11.42 10.65 -8.45
C LYS A 33 -10.04 10.44 -9.05
N GLU A 34 -9.05 11.17 -8.54
CA GLU A 34 -7.64 10.96 -8.84
C GLU A 34 -6.87 10.82 -7.54
N ILE A 35 -5.96 9.86 -7.47
CA ILE A 35 -5.17 9.54 -6.28
C ILE A 35 -3.72 9.37 -6.71
N THR A 36 -2.80 10.04 -6.02
CA THR A 36 -1.36 9.79 -6.14
C THR A 36 -0.90 8.95 -4.96
N VAL A 37 -0.22 7.85 -5.25
CA VAL A 37 0.29 6.89 -4.26
C VAL A 37 1.81 6.89 -4.28
N SER A 38 2.44 7.11 -3.13
CA SER A 38 3.89 6.90 -2.97
C SER A 38 4.17 5.43 -2.73
N LEU A 39 5.08 4.86 -3.51
CA LEU A 39 5.48 3.45 -3.46
C LEU A 39 6.88 3.32 -2.90
N ALA A 40 7.12 2.36 -2.01
CA ALA A 40 8.47 2.07 -1.50
C ALA A 40 8.60 0.60 -1.08
N ALA A 41 9.78 0.02 -1.29
CA ALA A 41 10.15 -1.29 -0.77
C ALA A 41 10.12 -1.32 0.77
N ALA A 42 10.45 -0.21 1.42
CA ALA A 42 10.39 -0.07 2.88
C ALA A 42 8.97 -0.25 3.44
N ASN A 43 7.93 -0.05 2.65
CA ASN A 43 6.53 -0.20 3.06
C ASN A 43 6.05 -1.66 3.02
N GLU A 44 6.80 -2.57 2.39
CA GLU A 44 6.46 -3.99 2.32
C GLU A 44 6.50 -4.67 3.71
N ASN A 45 5.75 -5.74 3.87
CA ASN A 45 5.67 -6.52 5.11
C ASN A 45 5.94 -8.02 4.86
N PRO A 46 7.14 -8.50 5.21
CA PRO A 46 8.33 -7.75 5.65
C PRO A 46 8.95 -6.98 4.47
N GLN A 47 9.74 -5.96 4.79
CA GLN A 47 10.56 -5.29 3.78
C GLN A 47 11.50 -6.29 3.11
N PRO A 48 11.55 -6.38 1.78
CA PRO A 48 12.47 -7.28 1.09
C PRO A 48 13.93 -6.90 1.39
N ALA A 49 14.73 -7.92 1.74
CA ALA A 49 16.13 -7.70 2.12
C ALA A 49 16.93 -7.06 0.99
N GLY A 50 17.67 -6.00 1.31
CA GLY A 50 18.53 -5.28 0.36
C GLY A 50 17.80 -4.49 -0.72
N ARG A 51 16.47 -4.37 -0.66
CA ARG A 51 15.66 -3.65 -1.65
C ARG A 51 15.35 -2.23 -1.18
N THR A 52 15.49 -1.29 -2.10
CA THR A 52 15.32 0.16 -1.84
C THR A 52 14.51 0.86 -2.93
N GLU A 53 13.86 0.09 -3.79
CA GLU A 53 13.04 0.61 -4.86
C GLU A 53 11.96 1.53 -4.30
N SER A 54 11.67 2.57 -5.07
CA SER A 54 10.64 3.54 -4.75
C SER A 54 9.95 4.01 -6.03
N GLY A 55 8.86 4.75 -5.88
CA GLY A 55 8.16 5.26 -7.04
C GLY A 55 6.87 5.95 -6.68
N SER A 56 6.06 6.18 -7.69
CA SER A 56 4.72 6.74 -7.53
C SER A 56 3.76 6.11 -8.51
N ALA A 57 2.49 6.11 -8.14
CA ALA A 57 1.40 5.71 -9.01
C ALA A 57 0.32 6.80 -9.04
N THR A 58 -0.28 7.02 -10.22
CA THR A 58 -1.49 7.81 -10.39
C THR A 58 -2.63 6.86 -10.72
N ILE A 59 -3.68 6.93 -9.93
CA ILE A 59 -4.89 6.13 -10.07
C ILE A 59 -6.03 7.07 -10.43
N LYS A 60 -6.71 6.83 -11.57
CA LYS A 60 -7.90 7.59 -11.96
C LYS A 60 -9.11 6.68 -11.98
N VAL A 61 -10.17 7.12 -11.35
CA VAL A 61 -11.50 6.49 -11.37
C VAL A 61 -12.39 7.33 -12.25
N PHE A 62 -13.11 6.69 -13.15
CA PHE A 62 -13.99 7.36 -14.11
C PHE A 62 -15.47 7.15 -13.77
N SER A 63 -16.32 7.99 -14.37
CA SER A 63 -17.78 8.01 -14.15
C SER A 63 -18.48 6.72 -14.60
N ASP A 64 -17.87 5.94 -15.48
CA ASP A 64 -18.34 4.64 -15.97
C ASP A 64 -17.82 3.45 -15.15
N ASN A 65 -17.23 3.71 -13.97
CA ASN A 65 -16.57 2.74 -13.11
C ASN A 65 -15.33 2.08 -13.74
N SER A 66 -14.73 2.66 -14.77
CA SER A 66 -13.41 2.26 -15.22
C SER A 66 -12.30 2.86 -14.31
N ILE A 67 -11.14 2.21 -14.29
CA ILE A 67 -9.96 2.65 -13.55
C ILE A 67 -8.75 2.61 -14.47
N THR A 68 -7.88 3.63 -14.39
CA THR A 68 -6.51 3.57 -14.91
C THR A 68 -5.52 3.64 -13.76
N VAL A 69 -4.41 2.93 -13.90
CA VAL A 69 -3.26 2.96 -12.99
C VAL A 69 -2.01 3.14 -13.83
N ASP A 70 -1.30 4.24 -13.60
CA ASP A 70 0.00 4.54 -14.19
C ASP A 70 1.01 4.65 -13.05
N ALA A 71 2.00 3.75 -13.00
CA ALA A 71 3.05 3.80 -12.00
C ALA A 71 4.44 3.79 -12.62
N THR A 72 5.39 4.40 -11.92
CA THR A 72 6.81 4.40 -12.29
C THR A 72 7.65 4.10 -11.06
N LEU A 73 8.51 3.09 -11.17
CA LEU A 73 9.48 2.68 -10.16
C LEU A 73 10.88 3.13 -10.57
N VAL A 74 11.66 3.52 -9.57
CA VAL A 74 13.09 3.80 -9.68
C VAL A 74 13.88 2.84 -8.81
N GLY A 75 15.13 2.59 -9.19
CA GLY A 75 16.00 1.67 -8.46
C GLY A 75 15.84 0.19 -8.86
N LEU A 76 14.93 -0.15 -9.78
CA LEU A 76 14.77 -1.53 -10.25
C LEU A 76 16.07 -2.00 -10.94
N SER A 77 16.58 -3.15 -10.50
CA SER A 77 17.75 -3.78 -11.14
C SER A 77 17.42 -4.16 -12.58
N ALA A 78 18.40 -3.99 -13.49
CA ALA A 78 18.26 -4.43 -14.88
C ALA A 78 18.03 -5.95 -15.03
N ALA A 79 18.38 -6.74 -14.01
CA ALA A 79 18.16 -8.18 -13.96
C ALA A 79 16.82 -8.57 -13.32
N ASP A 80 15.99 -7.60 -12.90
CA ASP A 80 14.70 -7.83 -12.30
C ASP A 80 13.58 -7.29 -13.20
N ASN A 81 12.46 -8.01 -13.30
CA ASN A 81 11.33 -7.60 -14.12
C ASN A 81 10.06 -7.56 -13.28
N LEU A 82 9.23 -6.56 -13.51
CA LEU A 82 7.92 -6.48 -12.89
C LEU A 82 7.00 -7.58 -13.46
N THR A 83 6.16 -8.18 -12.61
CA THR A 83 5.36 -9.36 -12.97
C THR A 83 3.88 -9.18 -12.75
N LEU A 84 3.48 -8.61 -11.61
CA LEU A 84 2.08 -8.45 -11.20
C LEU A 84 1.89 -7.11 -10.51
N ALA A 85 0.66 -6.61 -10.50
CA ALA A 85 0.25 -5.50 -9.66
C ALA A 85 -1.21 -5.69 -9.22
N HIS A 86 -1.48 -5.47 -7.94
CA HIS A 86 -2.79 -5.68 -7.34
C HIS A 86 -3.15 -4.56 -6.36
N PHE A 87 -4.45 -4.34 -6.18
CA PHE A 87 -4.94 -3.72 -4.95
C PHE A 87 -5.26 -4.79 -3.92
N HIS A 88 -4.87 -4.53 -2.68
CA HIS A 88 -5.13 -5.38 -1.53
C HIS A 88 -5.90 -4.59 -0.47
N ALA A 89 -6.71 -5.29 0.34
CA ALA A 89 -7.27 -4.72 1.56
C ALA A 89 -6.31 -4.98 2.72
N GLY A 90 -5.90 -3.93 3.43
CA GLY A 90 -5.00 -4.05 4.59
C GLY A 90 -4.41 -2.72 5.02
N ASP A 91 -4.21 -2.61 6.33
CA ASP A 91 -3.53 -1.48 6.97
C ASP A 91 -2.01 -1.49 6.67
N PRO A 92 -1.24 -0.43 7.03
CA PRO A 92 0.18 -0.33 6.70
C PRO A 92 1.10 -1.45 7.22
N VAL A 93 0.65 -2.26 8.21
CA VAL A 93 1.44 -3.36 8.81
C VAL A 93 0.81 -4.74 8.62
N THR A 94 -0.26 -4.84 7.81
CA THR A 94 -0.97 -6.10 7.54
C THR A 94 -0.96 -6.43 6.05
N ASN A 95 -0.61 -7.67 5.71
CA ASN A 95 -0.81 -8.21 4.38
C ASN A 95 -2.23 -8.76 4.28
N GLY A 96 -3.03 -8.18 3.41
CA GLY A 96 -4.42 -8.58 3.21
C GLY A 96 -4.66 -9.25 1.86
N PRO A 97 -5.89 -9.72 1.62
CA PRO A 97 -6.25 -10.37 0.36
C PRO A 97 -6.23 -9.40 -0.82
N VAL A 98 -5.99 -9.94 -2.02
CA VAL A 98 -6.21 -9.21 -3.28
C VAL A 98 -7.68 -8.86 -3.40
N VAL A 99 -7.98 -7.57 -3.63
CA VAL A 99 -9.34 -7.07 -3.86
C VAL A 99 -9.57 -6.65 -5.30
N LEU A 100 -8.50 -6.38 -6.06
CA LEU A 100 -8.56 -6.14 -7.50
C LEU A 100 -7.23 -6.46 -8.17
N ASP A 101 -7.25 -7.37 -9.14
CA ASP A 101 -6.11 -7.66 -10.02
C ASP A 101 -6.09 -6.63 -11.16
N LEU A 102 -4.95 -5.99 -11.37
CA LEU A 102 -4.80 -4.90 -12.35
C LEU A 102 -4.49 -5.40 -13.76
N LYS A 103 -3.97 -6.62 -13.92
CA LYS A 103 -3.54 -7.20 -15.21
C LYS A 103 -2.75 -6.21 -16.07
N PRO A 104 -1.70 -5.61 -15.53
CA PRO A 104 -1.02 -4.49 -16.18
C PRO A 104 -0.11 -4.94 -17.32
N THR A 105 0.30 -3.96 -18.14
CA THR A 105 1.47 -4.07 -19.00
C THR A 105 2.68 -3.44 -18.30
N PHE A 106 3.85 -4.00 -18.53
CA PHE A 106 5.11 -3.54 -17.95
C PHE A 106 6.11 -3.13 -19.05
N THR A 107 6.83 -2.05 -18.80
CA THR A 107 7.96 -1.63 -19.64
C THR A 107 9.06 -1.07 -18.73
N GLY A 108 10.10 -1.88 -18.48
CA GLY A 108 11.11 -1.55 -17.46
C GLY A 108 10.43 -1.33 -16.09
N GLY A 109 10.69 -0.17 -15.47
CA GLY A 109 10.07 0.23 -14.21
C GLY A 109 8.66 0.84 -14.33
N THR A 110 8.05 0.84 -15.52
CA THR A 110 6.72 1.43 -15.74
C THR A 110 5.63 0.37 -15.72
N VAL A 111 4.51 0.68 -15.06
CA VAL A 111 3.32 -0.16 -14.93
C VAL A 111 2.13 0.62 -15.49
N LYS A 112 1.37 0.02 -16.40
CA LYS A 112 0.14 0.60 -16.95
C LYS A 112 -0.99 -0.39 -16.92
N ALA A 113 -2.12 -0.01 -16.34
CA ALA A 113 -3.34 -0.80 -16.32
C ALA A 113 -4.55 0.06 -16.68
N THR A 114 -5.49 -0.56 -17.41
CA THR A 114 -6.80 0.00 -17.68
C THR A 114 -7.84 -1.10 -17.48
N LEU A 115 -8.77 -0.89 -16.56
CA LEU A 115 -9.84 -1.82 -16.27
C LEU A 115 -11.17 -1.14 -16.56
N ALA A 116 -11.95 -1.73 -17.46
CA ALA A 116 -13.32 -1.33 -17.69
C ALA A 116 -14.25 -2.03 -16.68
N ALA A 117 -15.33 -1.36 -16.28
CA ALA A 117 -16.42 -1.95 -15.50
C ALA A 117 -15.97 -2.62 -14.18
N VAL A 118 -15.17 -1.93 -13.39
CA VAL A 118 -14.79 -2.39 -12.05
C VAL A 118 -16.03 -2.40 -11.15
N ARG A 119 -16.13 -3.43 -10.28
CA ARG A 119 -17.29 -3.59 -9.37
C ARG A 119 -17.56 -2.31 -8.56
N THR A 120 -18.82 -1.91 -8.49
CA THR A 120 -19.27 -0.65 -7.87
C THR A 120 -18.82 -0.54 -6.40
N SER A 121 -18.90 -1.62 -5.61
CA SER A 121 -18.49 -1.62 -4.21
C SER A 121 -17.02 -1.24 -4.01
N PHE A 122 -16.12 -1.64 -4.92
CA PHE A 122 -14.71 -1.24 -4.87
C PHE A 122 -14.54 0.24 -5.26
N ILE A 123 -15.24 0.68 -6.30
CA ILE A 123 -15.27 2.09 -6.73
C ILE A 123 -15.76 2.99 -5.58
N ASP A 124 -16.83 2.60 -4.89
CA ASP A 124 -17.38 3.36 -3.76
C ASP A 124 -16.37 3.43 -2.59
N SER A 125 -15.66 2.34 -2.31
CA SER A 125 -14.58 2.33 -1.31
C SER A 125 -13.46 3.31 -1.67
N ILE A 126 -13.06 3.39 -2.95
CA ILE A 126 -12.06 4.35 -3.41
C ILE A 126 -12.59 5.78 -3.34
N LYS A 127 -13.84 6.03 -3.74
CA LYS A 127 -14.45 7.36 -3.68
C LYS A 127 -14.57 7.87 -2.24
N ALA A 128 -14.93 7.01 -1.31
CA ALA A 128 -15.03 7.31 0.12
C ALA A 128 -13.66 7.71 0.73
N GLY A 129 -12.56 7.10 0.28
CA GLY A 129 -11.22 7.46 0.70
C GLY A 129 -10.86 7.09 2.14
N THR A 130 -11.62 6.19 2.77
CA THR A 130 -11.44 5.77 4.17
C THR A 130 -11.02 4.31 4.32
N ALA A 131 -11.08 3.53 3.24
CA ALA A 131 -10.74 2.12 3.26
C ALA A 131 -9.21 1.91 3.33
N GLU A 132 -8.77 0.95 4.14
CA GLU A 132 -7.38 0.51 4.18
C GLU A 132 -7.10 -0.36 2.94
N ILE A 133 -6.67 0.30 1.87
CA ILE A 133 -6.32 -0.33 0.58
C ILE A 133 -4.91 0.08 0.22
N TYR A 134 -4.12 -0.87 -0.29
CA TYR A 134 -2.79 -0.57 -0.81
C TYR A 134 -2.58 -1.13 -2.21
N LEU A 135 -1.76 -0.46 -2.99
CA LEU A 135 -1.20 -0.94 -4.23
C LEU A 135 0.08 -1.72 -3.91
N ASN A 136 0.17 -2.95 -4.43
CA ASN A 136 1.36 -3.79 -4.37
C ASN A 136 1.82 -4.13 -5.78
N ILE A 137 3.13 -4.01 -6.05
CA ILE A 137 3.75 -4.37 -7.31
C ILE A 137 4.80 -5.45 -7.03
N HIS A 138 4.83 -6.49 -7.84
CA HIS A 138 5.67 -7.67 -7.70
C HIS A 138 6.72 -7.73 -8.78
N SER A 139 7.80 -8.47 -8.52
CA SER A 139 8.87 -8.70 -9.51
C SER A 139 9.30 -10.16 -9.56
N THR A 140 10.12 -10.50 -10.55
CA THR A 140 10.68 -11.86 -10.69
C THR A 140 11.56 -12.26 -9.51
N GLN A 141 12.28 -11.30 -8.90
CA GLN A 141 13.14 -11.56 -7.75
C GLN A 141 12.40 -11.42 -6.41
N VAL A 142 11.28 -10.67 -6.38
CA VAL A 142 10.48 -10.46 -5.16
C VAL A 142 9.01 -10.72 -5.45
N GLY A 143 8.67 -12.00 -5.53
CA GLY A 143 7.31 -12.46 -5.83
C GLY A 143 6.28 -12.15 -4.74
N SER A 144 6.70 -11.79 -3.52
CA SER A 144 5.82 -11.33 -2.43
C SER A 144 5.40 -9.87 -2.54
N GLY A 145 6.10 -9.06 -3.35
CA GLY A 145 5.92 -7.62 -3.51
C GLY A 145 7.23 -6.87 -3.38
N ILE A 146 7.57 -6.05 -4.38
CA ILE A 146 8.81 -5.26 -4.40
C ILE A 146 8.58 -3.85 -3.86
N VAL A 147 7.40 -3.26 -4.12
CA VAL A 147 6.99 -1.97 -3.57
C VAL A 147 5.51 -1.97 -3.20
N ARG A 148 5.20 -1.25 -2.14
CA ARG A 148 3.86 -1.06 -1.60
C ARG A 148 3.57 0.41 -1.33
N GLY A 149 2.32 0.84 -1.51
CA GLY A 149 1.84 2.15 -1.10
C GLY A 149 0.37 2.13 -0.71
N GLN A 150 0.03 2.72 0.44
CA GLN A 150 -1.36 2.94 0.85
C GLN A 150 -2.02 3.98 -0.08
N LEU A 151 -3.24 3.70 -0.54
CA LEU A 151 -3.97 4.60 -1.42
C LEU A 151 -4.34 5.91 -0.73
N PHE A 152 -4.73 5.78 0.50
CA PHE A 152 -5.09 6.91 1.36
C PHE A 152 -4.11 6.92 2.52
N ASN A 153 -3.77 8.08 3.04
CA ASN A 153 -2.92 8.19 4.20
C ASN A 153 -1.51 7.56 4.00
N PRO A 154 -0.66 8.16 3.16
CA PRO A 154 0.64 7.59 2.79
C PRO A 154 1.55 7.37 4.00
N VAL A 155 2.39 6.33 3.92
CA VAL A 155 3.41 6.03 4.92
C VAL A 155 4.55 7.03 4.81
N MET A 156 4.83 7.75 5.88
CA MET A 156 5.87 8.78 5.98
C MET A 156 7.14 8.28 6.66
N PHE A 157 7.05 7.15 7.37
CA PHE A 157 8.17 6.45 8.00
C PHE A 157 7.87 4.97 8.05
N ALA A 158 8.84 4.14 7.72
CA ALA A 158 8.75 2.70 7.78
C ALA A 158 10.01 2.09 8.41
N ALA A 159 9.82 1.17 9.35
CA ALA A 159 10.87 0.31 9.86
C ALA A 159 10.34 -1.11 10.04
N SER A 160 11.17 -2.09 9.68
CA SER A 160 10.96 -3.51 9.91
C SER A 160 12.14 -4.02 10.73
N VAL A 161 11.90 -4.26 12.00
CA VAL A 161 12.94 -4.47 13.02
C VAL A 161 12.98 -5.95 13.41
N ALA A 162 14.09 -6.62 13.15
CA ALA A 162 14.33 -7.97 13.65
C ALA A 162 14.66 -7.92 15.15
N LEU A 163 14.03 -8.80 15.94
CA LEU A 163 14.17 -8.87 17.38
C LEU A 163 14.87 -10.17 17.79
N SER A 164 15.87 -10.06 18.67
CA SER A 164 16.60 -11.23 19.21
C SER A 164 17.07 -10.97 20.63
N GLY A 165 17.25 -12.05 21.41
CA GLY A 165 17.81 -11.95 22.77
C GLY A 165 19.28 -11.49 22.78
N ALA A 166 20.04 -11.77 21.72
CA ALA A 166 21.42 -11.32 21.59
C ALA A 166 21.57 -9.79 21.56
N ASN A 167 20.52 -9.07 21.18
CA ASN A 167 20.49 -7.60 21.15
C ASN A 167 20.10 -6.97 22.49
N GLU A 168 19.66 -7.74 23.48
CA GLU A 168 19.37 -7.23 24.83
C GLU A 168 20.65 -6.76 25.54
N VAL A 169 20.46 -5.88 26.53
CA VAL A 169 21.58 -5.34 27.31
C VAL A 169 21.27 -5.50 28.80
N PRO A 170 21.94 -6.46 29.50
CA PRO A 170 22.83 -7.48 28.94
C PRO A 170 22.13 -8.49 28.03
N ALA A 171 22.89 -9.14 27.14
CA ALA A 171 22.32 -10.12 26.20
C ALA A 171 21.58 -11.26 26.94
N VAL A 172 20.48 -11.71 26.39
CA VAL A 172 19.63 -12.79 26.92
C VAL A 172 19.78 -14.03 26.05
N THR A 173 20.12 -15.16 26.67
CA THR A 173 20.07 -16.47 26.00
C THR A 173 18.62 -16.92 25.95
N THR A 174 18.07 -17.03 24.73
CA THR A 174 16.71 -17.46 24.45
C THR A 174 16.63 -17.97 23.02
N THR A 175 15.66 -18.86 22.73
CA THR A 175 15.29 -19.25 21.38
C THR A 175 14.28 -18.29 20.76
N ALA A 176 13.67 -17.40 21.56
CA ALA A 176 12.72 -16.42 21.10
C ALA A 176 13.34 -15.46 20.07
N THR A 177 12.59 -15.23 18.99
CA THR A 177 12.90 -14.25 17.96
C THR A 177 11.63 -13.51 17.57
N GLY A 178 11.76 -12.37 16.93
CA GLY A 178 10.58 -11.62 16.55
C GLY A 178 10.81 -10.59 15.46
N THR A 179 9.74 -9.89 15.13
CA THR A 179 9.73 -8.77 14.20
C THR A 179 8.81 -7.68 14.74
N ALA A 180 9.24 -6.44 14.68
CA ALA A 180 8.40 -5.27 14.90
C ALA A 180 8.26 -4.48 13.59
N LEU A 181 7.05 -4.37 13.08
CA LEU A 181 6.71 -3.50 11.96
C LEU A 181 6.22 -2.17 12.52
N LEU A 182 6.82 -1.06 12.07
CA LEU A 182 6.48 0.29 12.50
C LEU A 182 6.23 1.15 11.26
N ARG A 183 5.06 1.76 11.16
CA ARG A 183 4.69 2.66 10.06
C ARG A 183 4.03 3.91 10.61
N ILE A 184 4.58 5.09 10.29
CA ILE A 184 3.93 6.37 10.61
C ILE A 184 3.31 6.90 9.32
N THR A 185 2.03 7.21 9.38
CA THR A 185 1.24 7.73 8.27
C THR A 185 1.14 9.25 8.30
N ALA A 186 0.67 9.85 7.21
CA ALA A 186 0.59 11.32 7.05
C ALA A 186 -0.35 12.00 8.07
N ASP A 187 -1.35 11.26 8.61
CA ASP A 187 -2.21 11.71 9.70
C ASP A 187 -1.58 11.55 11.09
N ASN A 188 -0.27 11.31 11.16
CA ASN A 188 0.52 11.15 12.38
C ASN A 188 0.13 9.95 13.26
N LYS A 189 -0.47 8.93 12.71
CA LYS A 189 -0.69 7.66 13.41
C LYS A 189 0.52 6.75 13.27
N LEU A 190 0.87 6.08 14.36
CA LEU A 190 1.83 4.99 14.40
C LEU A 190 1.07 3.66 14.34
N TYR A 191 1.13 2.99 13.21
CA TYR A 191 0.74 1.59 13.08
C TYR A 191 1.91 0.70 13.49
N SER A 192 1.66 -0.25 14.36
CA SER A 192 2.68 -1.21 14.79
C SER A 192 2.12 -2.61 14.86
N LYS A 193 2.97 -3.60 14.56
CA LYS A 193 2.69 -5.02 14.74
C LYS A 193 3.94 -5.71 15.24
N VAL A 194 3.90 -6.22 16.46
CA VAL A 194 5.02 -6.94 17.08
C VAL A 194 4.66 -8.42 17.12
N THR A 195 5.51 -9.25 16.52
CA THR A 195 5.34 -10.71 16.51
C THR A 195 6.56 -11.36 17.14
N VAL A 196 6.35 -12.31 18.03
CA VAL A 196 7.42 -13.13 18.65
C VAL A 196 7.11 -14.60 18.42
N THR A 197 8.14 -15.37 18.09
CA THR A 197 8.08 -16.80 17.85
C THR A 197 9.12 -17.52 18.70
N ASN A 198 9.02 -18.84 18.81
CA ASN A 198 9.96 -19.70 19.55
C ASN A 198 10.13 -19.30 21.03
N LEU A 199 9.05 -18.81 21.65
CA LEU A 199 9.03 -18.53 23.08
C LEU A 199 9.19 -19.86 23.84
N GLU A 200 9.94 -19.85 24.95
CA GLU A 200 10.13 -21.03 25.76
C GLU A 200 8.80 -21.53 26.33
N ALA A 201 8.70 -22.84 26.55
CA ALA A 201 7.53 -23.42 27.22
C ALA A 201 7.36 -22.80 28.61
N ASN A 202 6.13 -22.47 28.97
CA ASN A 202 5.75 -21.80 30.23
C ASN A 202 6.15 -20.33 30.36
N ASP A 203 6.71 -19.69 29.32
CA ASP A 203 6.86 -18.25 29.27
C ASP A 203 5.67 -17.61 28.54
N ALA A 204 5.32 -16.38 28.88
CA ALA A 204 4.25 -15.62 28.24
C ALA A 204 4.70 -14.17 27.99
N LEU A 205 4.36 -13.65 26.81
CA LEU A 205 4.61 -12.24 26.48
C LEU A 205 3.74 -11.35 27.37
N THR A 206 4.30 -10.21 27.78
CA THR A 206 3.60 -9.26 28.66
C THR A 206 3.36 -7.92 27.97
N MET A 207 4.42 -7.27 27.52
CA MET A 207 4.36 -5.93 26.90
C MET A 207 5.51 -5.70 25.92
N SER A 208 5.40 -4.63 25.11
CA SER A 208 6.50 -4.15 24.28
C SER A 208 6.46 -2.63 24.15
N HIS A 209 7.66 -2.04 23.99
CA HIS A 209 7.84 -0.60 23.93
C HIS A 209 8.88 -0.21 22.87
N ILE A 210 8.82 1.05 22.44
CA ILE A 210 9.98 1.73 21.86
C ILE A 210 10.69 2.47 23.02
N HIS A 211 11.99 2.32 23.10
CA HIS A 211 12.87 3.00 24.05
C HIS A 211 13.84 3.93 23.33
N THR A 212 14.28 4.99 24.03
CA THR A 212 15.42 5.80 23.62
C THR A 212 16.73 5.06 23.95
N GLY A 213 17.72 5.14 23.07
CA GLY A 213 19.04 4.57 23.28
C GLY A 213 19.67 4.01 22.00
N ALA A 214 20.95 4.23 21.86
CA ALA A 214 21.77 3.62 20.81
C ALA A 214 21.96 2.12 21.05
N ALA A 215 22.45 1.42 20.05
CA ALA A 215 22.79 0.00 20.16
C ALA A 215 23.77 -0.22 21.34
N GLY A 216 23.50 -1.24 22.16
CA GLY A 216 24.33 -1.55 23.35
C GLY A 216 24.04 -0.69 24.58
N THR A 217 23.04 0.21 24.55
CA THR A 217 22.66 1.04 25.72
C THR A 217 21.17 0.87 26.04
N ASN A 218 20.86 0.95 27.35
CA ASN A 218 19.49 0.98 27.83
C ASN A 218 19.00 2.43 27.98
N GLY A 219 17.74 2.69 27.70
CA GLY A 219 17.14 4.01 27.83
C GLY A 219 15.70 3.98 28.29
N ALA A 220 15.11 5.15 28.43
CA ALA A 220 13.73 5.29 28.92
C ALA A 220 12.71 4.83 27.85
N VAL A 221 11.53 4.41 28.31
CA VAL A 221 10.39 4.14 27.44
C VAL A 221 9.98 5.45 26.74
N LEU A 222 9.89 5.40 25.42
CA LEU A 222 9.37 6.49 24.59
C LEU A 222 7.86 6.33 24.34
N ILE A 223 7.43 5.11 23.95
CA ILE A 223 6.02 4.80 23.68
C ILE A 223 5.75 3.30 23.78
N GLY A 224 4.58 2.92 24.33
CA GLY A 224 4.11 1.55 24.38
C GLY A 224 3.61 1.06 23.02
N LEU A 225 3.88 -0.20 22.69
CA LEU A 225 3.37 -0.87 21.50
C LEU A 225 2.34 -1.96 21.83
N CYS A 226 2.67 -2.84 22.79
CA CYS A 226 1.78 -3.87 23.31
C CYS A 226 1.65 -3.72 24.83
N SER A 227 0.45 -3.86 25.38
CA SER A 227 0.15 -3.75 26.80
C SER A 227 -0.22 -5.10 27.43
N SER A 228 -0.45 -6.13 26.61
CA SER A 228 -0.81 -7.48 27.04
C SER A 228 -0.38 -8.51 25.99
N ALA A 229 -0.42 -9.79 26.37
CA ALA A 229 -0.15 -10.90 25.45
C ALA A 229 -1.07 -10.91 24.20
N ALA A 230 -2.31 -10.47 24.36
CA ALA A 230 -3.29 -10.43 23.28
C ALA A 230 -3.00 -9.37 22.19
N ASP A 231 -2.11 -8.41 22.48
CA ASP A 231 -1.73 -7.37 21.54
C ASP A 231 -0.67 -7.83 20.53
N PHE A 232 0.05 -8.91 20.82
CA PHE A 232 1.08 -9.43 19.92
C PHE A 232 0.45 -10.10 18.69
N GLY A 233 1.03 -9.86 17.52
CA GLY A 233 0.51 -10.34 16.25
C GLY A 233 -0.70 -9.56 15.71
N VAL A 234 -1.19 -8.56 16.45
CA VAL A 234 -2.33 -7.71 16.08
C VAL A 234 -1.83 -6.30 15.73
N THR A 235 -2.46 -5.63 14.79
CA THR A 235 -2.17 -4.23 14.49
C THR A 235 -2.59 -3.34 15.67
N LYS A 236 -1.66 -2.54 16.16
CA LYS A 236 -1.92 -1.49 17.16
C LYS A 236 -1.76 -0.12 16.49
N ILE A 237 -2.66 0.79 16.83
CA ILE A 237 -2.66 2.16 16.30
C ILE A 237 -2.54 3.12 17.48
N ASN A 238 -1.47 3.89 17.47
CA ASN A 238 -1.22 4.96 18.44
C ASN A 238 -1.30 6.33 17.74
N THR A 239 -1.61 7.37 18.51
CA THR A 239 -1.54 8.77 18.04
C THR A 239 -0.45 9.48 18.86
N PRO A 240 0.84 9.32 18.49
CA PRO A 240 1.94 9.94 19.21
C PRO A 240 1.92 11.46 19.09
N THR A 241 2.52 12.15 20.07
CA THR A 241 2.76 13.60 19.93
C THR A 241 3.77 13.88 18.79
N PRO A 242 3.79 15.10 18.22
CA PRO A 242 4.80 15.46 17.22
C PRO A 242 6.24 15.28 17.70
N ALA A 243 6.51 15.48 18.98
CA ALA A 243 7.86 15.24 19.57
C ALA A 243 8.25 13.77 19.50
N VAL A 244 7.34 12.85 19.85
CA VAL A 244 7.57 11.39 19.75
C VAL A 244 7.77 10.96 18.31
N ILE A 245 6.98 11.51 17.36
CA ILE A 245 7.13 11.23 15.93
C ILE A 245 8.50 11.66 15.42
N ASN A 246 8.96 12.85 15.80
CA ASN A 246 10.27 13.36 15.41
C ASN A 246 11.39 12.48 16.00
N SER A 247 11.27 12.07 17.25
CA SER A 247 12.20 11.13 17.89
C SER A 247 12.24 9.80 17.13
N ILE A 248 11.09 9.20 16.78
CA ILE A 248 11.03 7.95 16.00
C ILE A 248 11.74 8.10 14.63
N LYS A 249 11.67 9.26 14.03
CA LYS A 249 12.28 9.53 12.71
C LYS A 249 13.78 9.84 12.76
N ALA A 250 14.32 10.29 13.90
CA ALA A 250 15.66 10.87 13.96
C ALA A 250 16.60 10.24 14.99
N ASP A 251 16.09 9.79 16.15
CA ASP A 251 16.93 9.41 17.27
C ASP A 251 17.36 7.93 17.23
N GLY A 252 18.37 7.58 18.01
CA GLY A 252 18.75 6.20 18.31
C GLY A 252 17.68 5.56 19.19
N LEU A 253 16.94 4.57 18.64
CA LEU A 253 15.81 3.94 19.30
C LEU A 253 15.82 2.43 19.10
N TYR A 254 15.22 1.69 20.03
CA TYR A 254 15.07 0.25 19.92
C TYR A 254 13.67 -0.19 20.37
N VAL A 255 13.21 -1.30 19.80
CA VAL A 255 12.05 -2.05 20.30
C VAL A 255 12.52 -3.07 21.31
N ASN A 256 11.83 -3.16 22.46
CA ASN A 256 12.03 -4.16 23.48
C ASN A 256 10.71 -4.90 23.75
N VAL A 257 10.79 -6.22 23.92
CA VAL A 257 9.68 -7.09 24.27
C VAL A 257 9.96 -7.74 25.59
N HIS A 258 8.97 -7.80 26.47
CA HIS A 258 9.06 -8.37 27.81
C HIS A 258 8.21 -9.64 27.92
N SER A 259 8.62 -10.54 28.79
CA SER A 259 7.89 -11.77 29.11
C SER A 259 7.79 -12.01 30.61
N THR A 260 7.02 -13.01 31.02
CA THR A 260 6.90 -13.38 32.43
C THR A 260 8.21 -13.87 33.04
N MET A 261 9.03 -14.58 32.24
CA MET A 261 10.33 -15.09 32.69
C MET A 261 11.47 -14.06 32.50
N LYS A 262 11.28 -13.08 31.62
CA LYS A 262 12.27 -12.04 31.28
C LYS A 262 11.62 -10.66 31.34
N ALA A 263 11.32 -10.22 32.55
CA ALA A 263 10.65 -8.95 32.81
C ALA A 263 11.46 -7.70 32.39
N SER A 264 12.80 -7.80 32.30
CA SER A 264 13.66 -6.73 31.81
C SER A 264 13.73 -6.64 30.28
N GLY A 265 13.35 -7.71 29.58
CA GLY A 265 13.37 -7.86 28.12
C GLY A 265 13.80 -9.26 27.72
N ILE A 266 13.10 -9.84 26.75
CA ILE A 266 13.41 -11.16 26.18
C ILE A 266 14.02 -11.04 24.79
N VAL A 267 13.54 -10.12 23.96
CA VAL A 267 14.08 -9.83 22.63
C VAL A 267 14.03 -8.33 22.32
N ARG A 268 15.09 -7.84 21.71
CA ARG A 268 15.31 -6.44 21.36
C ARG A 268 15.75 -6.30 19.90
N GLY A 269 15.42 -5.19 19.28
CA GLY A 269 15.91 -4.81 17.96
C GLY A 269 16.09 -3.32 17.83
N GLN A 270 17.20 -2.90 17.23
CA GLN A 270 17.51 -1.50 16.99
C GLN A 270 16.69 -0.97 15.81
N ILE A 271 16.04 0.18 15.97
CA ILE A 271 15.37 0.88 14.89
C ILE A 271 16.40 1.66 14.07
N ARG A 272 17.38 2.28 14.80
CA ARG A 272 18.53 3.02 14.25
C ARG A 272 19.72 2.92 15.18
#